data_326421b388f3a2a15f47d0617e294dc6
#
_entry.id   326421b388f3a2a15f47d0617e294dc6
#
_cell.length_a   1.000
_cell.length_b   1.000
_cell.length_c   1.000
_cell.angle_alpha   90.00
_cell.angle_beta   90.00
_cell.angle_gamma   90.00
#
_symmetry.space_group_name_H-M   'P 1'
#
loop_
_entity.id
_entity.type
_entity.pdbx_description
1 polymer ?
#
loop_
_entity_poly.entity_id
_entity_poly.type
_entity_poly.pdbx_seq_one_letter_code
_entity_poly.pdbx_strand_id
1 'polypeptide(L)'
;MRAICADDEIDLLPVERVFADELFPVTQRNLVRLSEWLPWATPDYSLAQMRQFLEDRAVENATGDALTTLIRFRGTFCGTIALHRIDHANRNTSIGYWLDASHEGMGIATRACAAIVTEGFRARNLRRIEIRCATGNLRSNAVPQRLGFQEEGILRDAQFLRSGWVDLKVYGMTEPNWKPLR
;
A
#
# COMPACT_ATOMS: atom_id res chain seq x y z
N MET A 1 -11.75 -4.72 -12.85
CA MET A 1 -10.38 -5.26 -12.60
C MET A 1 -10.51 -6.66 -12.00
N ARG A 2 -9.60 -7.61 -12.31
CA ARG A 2 -9.55 -8.93 -11.65
C ARG A 2 -8.73 -8.88 -10.36
N ALA A 3 -8.98 -9.82 -9.44
CA ALA A 3 -8.12 -10.03 -8.28
C ALA A 3 -6.69 -10.40 -8.71
N ILE A 4 -5.71 -9.98 -7.95
CA ILE A 4 -4.31 -10.38 -8.10
C ILE A 4 -4.03 -11.43 -7.01
N CYS A 5 -3.77 -12.66 -7.42
CA CYS A 5 -3.36 -13.72 -6.50
C CYS A 5 -1.87 -13.51 -6.17
N ALA A 6 -1.55 -13.23 -4.92
CA ALA A 6 -0.16 -13.12 -4.49
C ALA A 6 0.45 -14.52 -4.23
N ASP A 7 -0.33 -15.38 -3.58
CA ASP A 7 -0.05 -16.80 -3.32
C ASP A 7 -1.34 -17.51 -2.88
N ASP A 8 -1.23 -18.75 -2.38
CA ASP A 8 -2.38 -19.56 -1.94
C ASP A 8 -3.14 -18.98 -0.73
N GLU A 9 -2.58 -18.02 -0.01
CA GLU A 9 -3.16 -17.43 1.19
C GLU A 9 -3.60 -15.97 1.01
N ILE A 10 -3.01 -15.25 0.03
CA ILE A 10 -3.18 -13.80 -0.11
C ILE A 10 -3.74 -13.45 -1.48
N ASP A 11 -4.90 -12.81 -1.46
CA ASP A 11 -5.48 -12.13 -2.62
C ASP A 11 -5.43 -10.61 -2.44
N LEU A 12 -5.16 -9.92 -3.53
CA LEU A 12 -5.36 -8.48 -3.64
C LEU A 12 -6.63 -8.23 -4.44
N LEU A 13 -7.70 -7.88 -3.76
CA LEU A 13 -9.01 -7.68 -4.38
C LEU A 13 -9.19 -6.23 -4.86
N PRO A 14 -9.90 -6.01 -5.97
CA PRO A 14 -10.34 -4.68 -6.35
C PRO A 14 -11.12 -4.02 -5.21
N VAL A 15 -10.98 -2.71 -5.07
CA VAL A 15 -11.80 -1.95 -4.14
C VAL A 15 -13.23 -1.84 -4.69
N GLU A 16 -14.21 -2.15 -3.86
CA GLU A 16 -15.62 -2.00 -4.14
C GLU A 16 -16.32 -1.47 -2.88
N ARG A 17 -17.30 -0.59 -3.06
CA ARG A 17 -18.05 0.02 -1.94
C ARG A 17 -18.66 -1.03 -1.00
N VAL A 18 -19.10 -2.16 -1.52
CA VAL A 18 -19.72 -3.25 -0.76
C VAL A 18 -18.81 -3.79 0.36
N PHE A 19 -17.49 -3.69 0.20
CA PHE A 19 -16.52 -4.15 1.20
C PHE A 19 -16.33 -3.18 2.38
N ALA A 20 -16.96 -2.00 2.36
CA ALA A 20 -16.80 -1.01 3.40
C ALA A 20 -17.21 -1.53 4.79
N ASP A 21 -18.33 -2.26 4.86
CA ASP A 21 -18.87 -2.75 6.12
C ASP A 21 -17.98 -3.84 6.76
N GLU A 22 -17.22 -4.58 5.95
CA GLU A 22 -16.26 -5.57 6.42
C GLU A 22 -14.89 -4.96 6.74
N LEU A 23 -14.41 -4.01 5.92
CA LEU A 23 -13.10 -3.37 6.11
C LEU A 23 -13.10 -2.33 7.23
N PHE A 24 -14.23 -1.63 7.46
CA PHE A 24 -14.30 -0.56 8.45
C PHE A 24 -13.98 -1.00 9.87
N PRO A 25 -14.52 -2.11 10.41
CA PRO A 25 -14.13 -2.60 11.73
C PRO A 25 -12.65 -2.91 11.84
N VAL A 26 -12.03 -3.43 10.78
CA VAL A 26 -10.58 -3.68 10.72
C VAL A 26 -9.81 -2.37 10.81
N THR A 27 -10.23 -1.36 10.07
CA THR A 27 -9.61 -0.02 10.11
C THR A 27 -9.79 0.61 11.48
N GLN A 28 -11.02 0.58 12.03
CA GLN A 28 -11.37 1.22 13.29
C GLN A 28 -10.52 0.75 14.47
N ARG A 29 -10.34 -0.56 14.62
CA ARG A 29 -9.51 -1.11 15.71
C ARG A 29 -8.01 -0.78 15.58
N ASN A 30 -7.59 -0.31 14.41
CA ASN A 30 -6.21 0.07 14.11
C ASN A 30 -5.96 1.58 14.07
N LEU A 31 -6.99 2.44 14.17
CA LEU A 31 -6.86 3.89 13.96
C LEU A 31 -5.78 4.53 14.81
N VAL A 32 -5.70 4.20 16.10
CA VAL A 32 -4.69 4.78 17.00
C VAL A 32 -3.28 4.50 16.49
N ARG A 33 -3.00 3.26 16.14
CA ARG A 33 -1.70 2.84 15.63
C ARG A 33 -1.41 3.40 14.21
N LEU A 34 -2.43 3.41 13.35
CA LEU A 34 -2.29 3.94 11.99
C LEU A 34 -2.06 5.45 11.99
N SER A 35 -2.65 6.19 12.94
CA SER A 35 -2.48 7.64 13.07
C SER A 35 -1.06 8.08 13.39
N GLU A 36 -0.20 7.19 13.85
CA GLU A 36 1.23 7.46 14.03
C GLU A 36 1.96 7.68 12.71
N TRP A 37 1.46 7.05 11.60
CA TRP A 37 2.15 7.01 10.33
C TRP A 37 1.31 7.46 9.12
N LEU A 38 -0.02 7.51 9.28
CA LEU A 38 -0.94 7.80 8.19
C LEU A 38 -1.82 9.01 8.52
N PRO A 39 -1.67 10.13 7.80
CA PRO A 39 -2.39 11.38 8.09
C PRO A 39 -3.91 11.28 8.07
N TRP A 40 -4.45 10.34 7.27
CA TRP A 40 -5.90 10.14 7.14
C TRP A 40 -6.53 9.38 8.31
N ALA A 41 -5.73 8.67 9.12
CA ALA A 41 -6.23 7.86 10.23
C ALA A 41 -6.50 8.73 11.45
N THR A 42 -7.66 9.40 11.44
CA THR A 42 -8.10 10.30 12.51
C THR A 42 -9.14 9.63 13.41
N PRO A 43 -9.29 10.05 14.68
CA PRO A 43 -10.24 9.43 15.62
C PRO A 43 -11.71 9.46 15.16
N ASP A 44 -12.07 10.44 14.32
CA ASP A 44 -13.40 10.64 13.75
C ASP A 44 -13.59 9.92 12.39
N TYR A 45 -12.64 9.08 11.97
CA TYR A 45 -12.76 8.32 10.74
C TYR A 45 -13.99 7.41 10.78
N SER A 46 -14.90 7.60 9.83
CA SER A 46 -16.24 7.03 9.82
C SER A 46 -16.45 6.02 8.70
N LEU A 47 -17.49 5.20 8.82
CA LEU A 47 -17.94 4.29 7.76
C LEU A 47 -18.31 5.06 6.47
N ALA A 48 -18.85 6.26 6.58
CA ALA A 48 -19.17 7.10 5.42
C ALA A 48 -17.90 7.49 4.65
N GLN A 49 -16.85 7.88 5.38
CA GLN A 49 -15.54 8.17 4.78
C GLN A 49 -14.89 6.92 4.17
N MET A 50 -15.04 5.74 4.79
CA MET A 50 -14.58 4.48 4.20
C MET A 50 -15.30 4.18 2.88
N ARG A 51 -16.63 4.34 2.83
CA ARG A 51 -17.41 4.13 1.61
C ARG A 51 -16.97 5.09 0.50
N GLN A 52 -16.80 6.38 0.83
CA GLN A 52 -16.31 7.37 -0.12
C GLN A 52 -14.89 7.03 -0.61
N PHE A 53 -13.99 6.66 0.31
CA PHE A 53 -12.64 6.22 -0.06
C PHE A 53 -12.66 5.08 -1.07
N LEU A 54 -13.48 4.04 -0.84
CA LEU A 54 -13.55 2.90 -1.77
C LEU A 54 -14.14 3.30 -3.13
N GLU A 55 -15.13 4.19 -3.16
CA GLU A 55 -15.69 4.73 -4.41
C GLU A 55 -14.65 5.53 -5.20
N ASP A 56 -13.95 6.47 -4.55
CA ASP A 56 -12.92 7.28 -5.20
C ASP A 56 -11.79 6.41 -5.77
N ARG A 57 -11.33 5.42 -4.98
CA ARG A 57 -10.29 4.48 -5.43
C ARG A 57 -10.78 3.58 -6.56
N ALA A 58 -12.04 3.19 -6.59
CA ALA A 58 -12.61 2.41 -7.70
C ALA A 58 -12.60 3.22 -9.01
N VAL A 59 -12.90 4.52 -8.95
CA VAL A 59 -12.81 5.42 -10.11
C VAL A 59 -11.35 5.53 -10.59
N GLU A 60 -10.40 5.81 -9.71
CA GLU A 60 -8.97 5.90 -10.08
C GLU A 60 -8.44 4.57 -10.65
N ASN A 61 -8.88 3.45 -10.11
CA ASN A 61 -8.55 2.14 -10.65
C ASN A 61 -9.10 1.95 -12.08
N ALA A 62 -10.30 2.46 -12.35
CA ALA A 62 -10.95 2.36 -13.66
C ALA A 62 -10.28 3.25 -14.72
N THR A 63 -9.82 4.46 -14.33
CA THR A 63 -9.07 5.37 -15.22
C THR A 63 -7.63 4.92 -15.42
N GLY A 64 -7.09 4.09 -14.53
CA GLY A 64 -5.70 3.64 -14.57
C GLY A 64 -4.72 4.60 -13.90
N ASP A 65 -5.20 5.68 -13.26
CA ASP A 65 -4.35 6.67 -12.58
C ASP A 65 -3.76 6.16 -11.27
N ALA A 66 -4.33 5.10 -10.73
CA ALA A 66 -3.85 4.39 -9.56
C ALA A 66 -4.22 2.89 -9.64
N LEU A 67 -3.75 2.12 -8.67
CA LEU A 67 -4.22 0.76 -8.42
C LEU A 67 -4.32 0.55 -6.92
N THR A 68 -5.49 0.70 -6.37
CA THR A 68 -5.77 0.39 -4.96
C THR A 68 -6.43 -0.96 -4.85
N THR A 69 -5.94 -1.80 -3.93
CA THR A 69 -6.48 -3.14 -3.65
C THR A 69 -6.66 -3.36 -2.15
N LEU A 70 -7.60 -4.24 -1.81
CA LEU A 70 -7.79 -4.74 -0.46
C LEU A 70 -6.96 -6.01 -0.29
N ILE A 71 -6.18 -6.10 0.78
CA ILE A 71 -5.42 -7.30 1.13
C ILE A 71 -6.37 -8.24 1.85
N ARG A 72 -6.57 -9.43 1.30
CA ARG A 72 -7.33 -10.51 1.93
C ARG A 72 -6.38 -11.68 2.21
N PHE A 73 -6.28 -12.05 3.49
CA PHE A 73 -5.48 -13.17 3.95
C PHE A 73 -6.39 -14.28 4.47
N ARG A 74 -6.32 -15.46 3.87
CA ARG A 74 -7.16 -16.62 4.22
C ARG A 74 -8.65 -16.26 4.31
N GLY A 75 -9.14 -15.52 3.35
CA GLY A 75 -10.53 -15.09 3.26
C GLY A 75 -10.92 -13.87 4.08
N THR A 76 -10.04 -13.29 4.92
CA THR A 76 -10.32 -12.15 5.80
C THR A 76 -9.59 -10.89 5.35
N PHE A 77 -10.26 -9.75 5.27
CA PHE A 77 -9.60 -8.47 5.00
C PHE A 77 -8.70 -8.06 6.14
N CYS A 78 -7.46 -7.66 5.80
CA CYS A 78 -6.46 -7.30 6.78
C CYS A 78 -5.68 -6.02 6.46
N GLY A 79 -6.03 -5.29 5.39
CA GLY A 79 -5.38 -4.05 5.04
C GLY A 79 -5.62 -3.61 3.60
N THR A 80 -4.85 -2.62 3.16
CA THR A 80 -4.84 -2.16 1.77
C THR A 80 -3.43 -1.96 1.26
N ILE A 81 -3.27 -2.10 -0.06
CA ILE A 81 -2.05 -1.75 -0.76
C ILE A 81 -2.37 -1.08 -2.08
N ALA A 82 -1.59 -0.07 -2.46
CA ALA A 82 -1.86 0.71 -3.67
C ALA A 82 -0.60 1.13 -4.41
N LEU A 83 -0.70 1.21 -5.75
CA LEU A 83 0.14 2.04 -6.59
C LEU A 83 -0.54 3.40 -6.70
N HIS A 84 0.11 4.46 -6.21
CA HIS A 84 -0.44 5.82 -6.15
C HIS A 84 0.02 6.65 -7.34
N ARG A 85 -0.88 7.45 -7.94
CA ARG A 85 -0.53 8.47 -8.93
C ARG A 85 0.42 7.94 -10.01
N ILE A 86 -0.07 7.02 -10.82
CA ILE A 86 0.72 6.46 -11.92
C ILE A 86 1.05 7.58 -12.92
N ASP A 87 2.32 7.91 -13.05
CA ASP A 87 2.84 8.79 -14.09
C ASP A 87 3.04 7.96 -15.37
N HIS A 88 2.08 8.06 -16.27
CA HIS A 88 2.10 7.31 -17.52
C HIS A 88 3.23 7.76 -18.48
N ALA A 89 3.61 9.04 -18.43
CA ALA A 89 4.69 9.57 -19.29
C ALA A 89 6.05 9.03 -18.86
N ASN A 90 6.34 9.03 -17.56
CA ASN A 90 7.58 8.53 -17.00
C ASN A 90 7.49 7.06 -16.56
N ARG A 91 6.31 6.46 -16.63
CA ARG A 91 6.04 5.06 -16.25
C ARG A 91 6.51 4.75 -14.83
N ASN A 92 6.20 5.63 -13.88
CA ASN A 92 6.57 5.46 -12.49
C ASN A 92 5.39 5.65 -11.54
N THR A 93 5.54 5.17 -10.32
CA THR A 93 4.56 5.28 -9.24
C THR A 93 5.21 5.08 -7.89
N SER A 94 4.45 5.32 -6.82
CA SER A 94 4.84 4.94 -5.47
C SER A 94 3.85 3.95 -4.86
N ILE A 95 4.32 3.12 -3.93
CA ILE A 95 3.49 2.18 -3.18
C ILE A 95 3.23 2.73 -1.78
N GLY A 96 1.95 2.65 -1.36
CA GLY A 96 1.52 2.80 0.02
C GLY A 96 0.74 1.58 0.48
N TYR A 97 0.88 1.21 1.75
CA TYR A 97 0.16 0.09 2.35
C TYR A 97 -0.03 0.27 3.85
N TRP A 98 -1.04 -0.39 4.36
CA TRP A 98 -1.19 -0.63 5.81
C TRP A 98 -1.74 -2.03 6.04
N LEU A 99 -1.47 -2.57 7.22
CA LEU A 99 -1.91 -3.90 7.63
C LEU A 99 -2.50 -3.85 9.04
N ASP A 100 -3.49 -4.68 9.30
CA ASP A 100 -4.04 -4.90 10.64
C ASP A 100 -2.96 -5.44 11.59
N ALA A 101 -2.92 -4.92 12.82
CA ALA A 101 -1.93 -5.30 13.83
C ALA A 101 -1.90 -6.80 14.11
N SER A 102 -3.07 -7.46 14.10
CA SER A 102 -3.17 -8.92 14.34
C SER A 102 -2.56 -9.77 13.23
N HIS A 103 -2.23 -9.17 12.09
CA HIS A 103 -1.66 -9.82 10.91
C HIS A 103 -0.19 -9.42 10.65
N GLU A 104 0.40 -8.63 11.55
CA GLU A 104 1.82 -8.27 11.46
C GLU A 104 2.75 -9.45 11.78
N GLY A 105 3.98 -9.42 11.29
CA GLY A 105 4.97 -10.48 11.51
C GLY A 105 4.80 -11.74 10.65
N MET A 106 3.70 -11.86 9.91
CA MET A 106 3.38 -13.03 9.06
C MET A 106 3.90 -12.90 7.61
N GLY A 107 4.66 -11.85 7.30
CA GLY A 107 5.18 -11.60 5.95
C GLY A 107 4.14 -11.13 4.93
N ILE A 108 2.89 -10.90 5.33
CA ILE A 108 1.77 -10.53 4.44
C ILE A 108 2.08 -9.26 3.65
N ALA A 109 2.52 -8.18 4.31
CA ALA A 109 2.86 -6.93 3.63
C ALA A 109 3.96 -7.12 2.58
N THR A 110 4.96 -7.95 2.85
CA THR A 110 6.05 -8.24 1.91
C THR A 110 5.54 -9.00 0.69
N ARG A 111 4.72 -10.05 0.88
CA ARG A 111 4.13 -10.86 -0.19
C ARG A 111 3.13 -10.04 -1.04
N ALA A 112 2.26 -9.27 -0.39
CA ALA A 112 1.34 -8.34 -1.07
C ALA A 112 2.09 -7.29 -1.90
N CYS A 113 3.17 -6.74 -1.32
CA CYS A 113 4.02 -5.77 -2.02
C CYS A 113 4.71 -6.40 -3.23
N ALA A 114 5.22 -7.62 -3.12
CA ALA A 114 5.81 -8.34 -4.26
C ALA A 114 4.81 -8.57 -5.39
N ALA A 115 3.56 -8.91 -5.06
CA ALA A 115 2.50 -9.13 -6.04
C ALA A 115 2.14 -7.83 -6.79
N ILE A 116 1.94 -6.72 -6.07
CA ILE A 116 1.56 -5.45 -6.70
C ILE A 116 2.72 -4.84 -7.51
N VAL A 117 3.98 -5.04 -7.09
CA VAL A 117 5.17 -4.65 -7.87
C VAL A 117 5.23 -5.44 -9.18
N THR A 118 5.00 -6.76 -9.11
CA THR A 118 4.95 -7.61 -10.31
C THR A 118 3.84 -7.19 -11.26
N GLU A 119 2.64 -6.88 -10.74
CA GLU A 119 1.53 -6.34 -11.51
C GLU A 119 1.90 -5.00 -12.18
N GLY A 120 2.54 -4.10 -11.43
CA GLY A 120 3.00 -2.80 -11.94
C GLY A 120 3.96 -2.94 -13.12
N PHE A 121 4.96 -3.80 -13.01
CA PHE A 121 5.94 -3.99 -14.07
C PHE A 121 5.39 -4.78 -15.27
N ARG A 122 4.67 -5.88 -15.02
CA ARG A 122 4.24 -6.80 -16.09
C ARG A 122 2.97 -6.37 -16.80
N ALA A 123 1.95 -5.93 -16.04
CA ALA A 123 0.65 -5.64 -16.60
C ALA A 123 0.43 -4.15 -16.89
N ARG A 124 1.14 -3.24 -16.18
CA ARG A 124 0.99 -1.79 -16.33
C ARG A 124 2.18 -1.14 -17.01
N ASN A 125 3.17 -1.92 -17.45
CA ASN A 125 4.34 -1.44 -18.17
C ASN A 125 5.10 -0.31 -17.44
N LEU A 126 5.10 -0.34 -16.09
CA LEU A 126 5.86 0.60 -15.30
C LEU A 126 7.37 0.35 -15.45
N ARG A 127 8.16 1.40 -15.31
CA ARG A 127 9.62 1.33 -15.36
C ARG A 127 10.26 1.44 -14.00
N ARG A 128 9.58 2.17 -13.07
CA ARG A 128 10.09 2.44 -11.74
C ARG A 128 8.95 2.45 -10.72
N ILE A 129 9.22 1.88 -9.56
CA ILE A 129 8.30 1.89 -8.41
C ILE A 129 9.08 2.33 -7.18
N GLU A 130 8.50 3.26 -6.42
CA GLU A 130 9.07 3.76 -5.17
C GLU A 130 8.26 3.29 -3.97
N ILE A 131 8.95 3.17 -2.83
CA ILE A 131 8.33 3.07 -1.50
C ILE A 131 8.97 4.16 -0.63
N ARG A 132 8.13 4.98 0.00
CA ARG A 132 8.58 6.02 0.92
C ARG A 132 8.08 5.70 2.31
N CYS A 133 9.00 5.66 3.29
CA CYS A 133 8.68 5.33 4.66
C CYS A 133 9.27 6.38 5.62
N ALA A 134 8.51 6.80 6.62
CA ALA A 134 9.07 7.59 7.71
C ALA A 134 10.30 6.87 8.29
N THR A 135 11.36 7.61 8.55
CA THR A 135 12.64 7.03 9.02
C THR A 135 12.48 6.23 10.30
N GLY A 136 11.58 6.64 11.20
CA GLY A 136 11.26 5.95 12.45
C GLY A 136 10.35 4.74 12.30
N ASN A 137 9.69 4.53 11.14
CA ASN A 137 8.82 3.38 10.93
C ASN A 137 9.61 2.14 10.49
N LEU A 138 10.32 1.52 11.42
CA LEU A 138 11.22 0.39 11.13
C LEU A 138 10.52 -0.79 10.47
N ARG A 139 9.25 -1.05 10.82
CA ARG A 139 8.46 -2.14 10.23
C ARG A 139 8.19 -1.90 8.75
N SER A 140 7.77 -0.68 8.40
CA SER A 140 7.53 -0.31 7.00
C SER A 140 8.83 -0.30 6.19
N ASN A 141 9.93 0.21 6.76
CA ASN A 141 11.25 0.20 6.11
C ASN A 141 11.77 -1.21 5.81
N ALA A 142 11.44 -2.20 6.64
CA ALA A 142 11.89 -3.58 6.44
C ALA A 142 11.25 -4.26 5.20
N VAL A 143 10.10 -3.80 4.71
CA VAL A 143 9.43 -4.41 3.53
C VAL A 143 10.24 -4.16 2.25
N PRO A 144 10.55 -2.91 1.85
CA PRO A 144 11.36 -2.67 0.66
C PRO A 144 12.74 -3.30 0.75
N GLN A 145 13.37 -3.33 1.93
CA GLN A 145 14.67 -3.98 2.13
C GLN A 145 14.62 -5.47 1.82
N ARG A 146 13.60 -6.21 2.32
CA ARG A 146 13.42 -7.63 2.02
C ARG A 146 13.16 -7.92 0.55
N LEU A 147 12.54 -6.98 -0.15
CA LEU A 147 12.24 -7.07 -1.58
C LEU A 147 13.39 -6.60 -2.48
N GLY A 148 14.53 -6.20 -1.91
CA GLY A 148 15.70 -5.77 -2.64
C GLY A 148 15.58 -4.39 -3.31
N PHE A 149 14.67 -3.54 -2.81
CA PHE A 149 14.65 -2.14 -3.22
C PHE A 149 15.92 -1.43 -2.78
N GLN A 150 16.46 -0.57 -3.64
CA GLN A 150 17.61 0.27 -3.35
C GLN A 150 17.19 1.45 -2.49
N GLU A 151 17.84 1.68 -1.33
CA GLU A 151 17.71 2.94 -0.60
C GLU A 151 18.43 4.04 -1.38
N GLU A 152 17.70 5.08 -1.80
CA GLU A 152 18.22 6.12 -2.69
C GLU A 152 18.47 7.43 -1.94
N GLY A 153 17.97 7.58 -0.73
CA GLY A 153 18.20 8.76 0.09
C GLY A 153 17.09 9.06 1.08
N ILE A 154 17.19 10.22 1.70
CA ILE A 154 16.25 10.73 2.70
C ILE A 154 15.73 12.09 2.25
N LEU A 155 14.42 12.23 2.19
CA LEU A 155 13.73 13.51 2.04
C LEU A 155 13.50 14.09 3.44
N ARG A 156 14.03 15.27 3.71
CA ARG A 156 13.88 15.94 5.01
C ARG A 156 12.53 16.63 5.10
N ASP A 157 11.90 16.60 6.29
CA ASP A 157 10.63 17.26 6.58
C ASP A 157 9.57 17.02 5.49
N ALA A 158 9.51 15.77 4.98
CA ALA A 158 8.76 15.45 3.77
C ALA A 158 7.31 15.03 4.02
N GLN A 159 6.95 14.76 5.27
CA GLN A 159 5.59 14.40 5.64
C GLN A 159 5.24 14.99 7.01
N PHE A 160 4.05 15.60 7.10
CA PHE A 160 3.49 16.04 8.37
C PHE A 160 2.62 14.93 8.96
N LEU A 161 3.01 14.45 10.14
CA LEU A 161 2.28 13.45 10.91
C LEU A 161 1.79 14.07 12.22
N ARG A 162 1.05 13.31 13.01
CA ARG A 162 0.58 13.76 14.32
C ARG A 162 1.73 14.14 15.28
N SER A 163 2.90 13.53 15.12
CA SER A 163 4.13 13.83 15.86
C SER A 163 4.90 15.06 15.36
N GLY A 164 4.46 15.69 14.26
CA GLY A 164 5.14 16.78 13.57
C GLY A 164 5.73 16.34 12.23
N TRP A 165 6.64 17.16 11.68
CA TRP A 165 7.35 16.88 10.44
C TRP A 165 8.32 15.72 10.61
N VAL A 166 8.32 14.80 9.63
CA VAL A 166 9.20 13.63 9.64
C VAL A 166 9.93 13.48 8.31
N ASP A 167 11.11 12.91 8.40
CA ASP A 167 11.91 12.54 7.24
C ASP A 167 11.41 11.23 6.63
N LEU A 168 11.47 11.13 5.30
CA LEU A 168 11.12 9.90 4.58
C LEU A 168 12.36 9.30 3.92
N LYS A 169 12.61 8.02 4.18
CA LYS A 169 13.50 7.20 3.35
C LYS A 169 12.80 6.90 2.03
N VAL A 170 13.56 7.02 0.95
CA VAL A 170 13.11 6.67 -0.40
C VAL A 170 13.78 5.38 -0.82
N TYR A 171 12.98 4.41 -1.18
CA TYR A 171 13.42 3.14 -1.75
C TYR A 171 12.92 3.03 -3.18
N GLY A 172 13.80 2.74 -4.12
CA GLY A 172 13.48 2.59 -5.54
C GLY A 172 13.70 1.17 -6.04
N MET A 173 12.82 0.73 -6.94
CA MET A 173 12.98 -0.49 -7.73
C MET A 173 12.73 -0.19 -9.20
N THR A 174 13.61 -0.67 -10.06
CA THR A 174 13.43 -0.59 -11.52
C THR A 174 13.08 -1.95 -12.09
N GLU A 175 12.31 -1.96 -13.18
CA GLU A 175 11.80 -3.18 -13.81
C GLU A 175 12.91 -4.21 -14.14
N PRO A 176 14.10 -3.85 -14.68
CA PRO A 176 15.15 -4.83 -14.97
C PRO A 176 15.77 -5.48 -13.73
N ASN A 177 15.66 -4.82 -12.58
CA ASN A 177 16.24 -5.31 -11.32
C ASN A 177 15.23 -6.14 -10.49
N TRP A 178 13.94 -6.10 -10.89
CA TRP A 178 12.90 -6.81 -10.17
C TRP A 178 13.02 -8.33 -10.30
N LYS A 179 13.08 -8.99 -9.16
CA LYS A 179 13.03 -10.46 -9.06
C LYS A 179 11.81 -10.83 -8.22
N PRO A 180 10.73 -11.34 -8.83
CA PRO A 180 9.57 -11.80 -8.07
C PRO A 180 9.93 -12.83 -7.01
N LEU A 181 9.23 -12.83 -5.89
CA LEU A 181 9.34 -13.91 -4.91
C LEU A 181 8.92 -15.23 -5.57
N ARG A 182 9.63 -16.29 -5.25
CA ARG A 182 9.35 -17.64 -5.74
C ARG A 182 8.30 -18.32 -4.86
#